data_8cb2bca964521242e87b4d48a5b8a11d
#
_entry.id   8cb2bca964521242e87b4d48a5b8a11d
#
_cell.length_a   1.000
_cell.length_b   1.000
_cell.length_c   1.000
_cell.angle_alpha   90.00
_cell.angle_beta   90.00
_cell.angle_gamma   90.00
#
_symmetry.space_group_name_H-M   'P 1'
#
loop_
_entity.id
_entity.type
_entity.pdbx_description
1 polymer ?
#
loop_
_entity_poly.entity_id
_entity_poly.type
_entity_poly.pdbx_seq_one_letter_code
_entity_poly.pdbx_strand_id
1 'polypeptide(L)'
;MAPKGEKDRRPRAELKWPVVVETAEGSMDGVMENASSTGLFIACATPLRPKAFCELTIEVPFGGRRLRATAEVIWSRADRPSLPTGMGVRFVKISGADRKTISDAVIHHLKLRDVKPEDATIEIVVDAGQK
;
A
#
# COMPACT_ATOMS: atom_id res chain seq x y z
N MET A 1 10.24 9.06 -14.31
CA MET A 1 9.76 8.80 -14.57
C MET A 1 8.79 8.04 -14.28
N ALA A 2 8.03 8.30 -14.34
CA ALA A 2 6.98 7.59 -14.15
C ALA A 2 6.93 6.26 -14.72
N PRO A 3 7.86 5.82 -15.27
CA PRO A 3 7.77 4.47 -15.78
C PRO A 3 7.28 3.51 -14.76
N LYS A 4 7.53 3.77 -13.52
CA LYS A 4 7.04 2.88 -12.55
C LYS A 4 5.56 2.83 -12.48
N GLY A 5 4.92 3.94 -12.54
CA GLY A 5 3.49 3.97 -12.53
C GLY A 5 2.91 3.29 -13.73
N GLU A 6 3.61 3.38 -14.83
CA GLU A 6 3.11 2.75 -16.04
C GLU A 6 3.23 1.25 -15.99
N LYS A 7 4.25 0.76 -15.32
CA LYS A 7 4.43 -0.67 -15.25
C LYS A 7 3.45 -1.34 -14.33
N ASP A 8 3.04 -0.66 -13.31
CA ASP A 8 2.09 -1.23 -12.38
C ASP A 8 0.70 -0.90 -12.87
N ARG A 9 0.08 -1.88 -13.48
CA ARG A 9 -1.24 -1.68 -14.05
C ARG A 9 -2.37 -2.04 -13.12
N ARG A 10 -2.05 -2.44 -11.91
CA ARG A 10 -3.10 -2.77 -10.98
C ARG A 10 -3.77 -1.50 -10.48
N PRO A 11 -5.07 -1.53 -10.29
CA PRO A 11 -5.76 -0.37 -9.74
C PRO A 11 -5.27 -0.09 -8.33
N ARG A 12 -5.26 1.16 -7.98
CA ARG A 12 -4.85 1.59 -6.66
C ARG A 12 -5.98 2.35 -5.99
N ALA A 13 -6.07 2.19 -4.70
CA ALA A 13 -7.10 2.87 -3.94
C ALA A 13 -6.46 3.73 -2.85
N GLU A 14 -7.07 4.86 -2.58
CA GLU A 14 -6.62 5.71 -1.50
C GLU A 14 -7.27 5.26 -0.21
N LEU A 15 -6.62 4.34 0.45
CA LEU A 15 -7.08 3.85 1.73
C LEU A 15 -6.26 4.52 2.81
N LYS A 16 -6.85 5.45 3.51
CA LYS A 16 -6.12 6.25 4.49
C LYS A 16 -6.08 5.54 5.83
N TRP A 17 -5.40 4.41 5.86
CA TRP A 17 -5.32 3.60 7.07
C TRP A 17 -4.05 3.92 7.84
N PRO A 18 -4.12 3.98 9.16
CA PRO A 18 -2.92 4.21 9.96
C PRO A 18 -1.94 3.07 9.84
N VAL A 19 -0.66 3.40 9.81
CA VAL A 19 0.40 2.43 9.69
C VAL A 19 1.48 2.79 10.71
N VAL A 20 2.01 1.76 11.39
CA VAL A 20 3.20 1.94 12.19
C VAL A 20 4.34 1.28 11.45
N VAL A 21 5.41 2.03 11.23
CA VAL A 21 6.59 1.54 10.53
C VAL A 21 7.65 1.27 11.58
N GLU A 22 8.12 0.03 11.66
CA GLU A 22 9.12 -0.35 12.65
C GLU A 22 10.42 -0.73 11.98
N THR A 23 11.50 -0.19 12.49
CA THR A 23 12.84 -0.47 12.00
C THR A 23 13.73 -0.78 13.18
N ALA A 24 14.97 -1.14 12.89
CA ALA A 24 15.94 -1.38 13.95
C ALA A 24 16.19 -0.15 14.80
N GLU A 25 15.89 1.02 14.26
CA GLU A 25 16.17 2.28 14.96
C GLU A 25 14.95 2.85 15.69
N GLY A 26 13.83 2.17 15.62
CA GLY A 26 12.64 2.65 16.28
C GLY A 26 11.44 2.59 15.37
N SER A 27 10.37 3.21 15.79
CA SER A 27 9.14 3.17 15.00
C SER A 27 8.65 4.58 14.72
N MET A 28 7.84 4.70 13.69
CA MET A 28 7.21 5.97 13.38
C MET A 28 5.81 5.69 12.84
N ASP A 29 4.97 6.69 12.99
CA ASP A 29 3.61 6.61 12.49
C ASP A 29 3.55 7.10 11.06
N GLY A 30 2.64 6.53 10.30
CA GLY A 30 2.39 6.98 8.95
C GLY A 30 0.96 6.69 8.57
N VAL A 31 0.63 7.03 7.34
CA VAL A 31 -0.70 6.78 6.79
C VAL A 31 -0.53 6.14 5.43
N MET A 32 -1.20 5.02 5.25
CA MET A 32 -1.24 4.36 3.97
C MET A 32 -2.07 5.19 3.01
N GLU A 33 -1.54 5.48 1.85
CA GLU A 33 -2.28 6.36 0.95
C GLU A 33 -2.68 5.70 -0.35
N ASN A 34 -1.81 5.01 -1.00
CA ASN A 34 -2.16 4.35 -2.25
C ASN A 34 -1.83 2.89 -2.10
N ALA A 35 -2.82 2.05 -2.12
CA ALA A 35 -2.62 0.64 -1.86
C ALA A 35 -3.00 -0.21 -3.05
N SER A 36 -2.25 -1.29 -3.24
CA SER A 36 -2.58 -2.35 -4.16
C SER A 36 -2.20 -3.65 -3.49
N SER A 37 -2.41 -4.76 -4.17
CA SER A 37 -2.09 -6.06 -3.58
C SER A 37 -0.58 -6.29 -3.45
N THR A 38 0.24 -5.49 -4.10
CA THR A 38 1.69 -5.71 -4.08
C THR A 38 2.45 -4.70 -3.24
N GLY A 39 1.86 -3.58 -2.91
CA GLY A 39 2.56 -2.58 -2.13
C GLY A 39 1.71 -1.36 -1.91
N LEU A 40 2.33 -0.35 -1.30
CA LEU A 40 1.59 0.86 -0.99
C LEU A 40 2.52 2.05 -0.82
N PHE A 41 1.93 3.22 -0.82
CA PHE A 41 2.64 4.44 -0.47
C PHE A 41 2.28 4.80 0.96
N ILE A 42 3.29 5.09 1.77
CA ILE A 42 3.11 5.48 3.16
C ILE A 42 3.53 6.92 3.31
N ALA A 43 2.60 7.78 3.68
CA ALA A 43 2.92 9.16 4.02
C ALA A 43 3.49 9.16 5.43
N CYS A 44 4.70 9.67 5.58
CA CYS A 44 5.36 9.68 6.87
C CYS A 44 6.37 10.81 6.90
N ALA A 45 6.73 11.23 8.10
CA ALA A 45 7.59 12.40 8.25
C ALA A 45 9.04 12.12 7.87
N THR A 46 9.52 10.92 8.12
CA THR A 46 10.92 10.58 7.90
C THR A 46 11.02 9.31 7.07
N PRO A 47 10.87 9.40 5.75
CA PRO A 47 10.92 8.20 4.91
C PRO A 47 12.28 7.52 5.00
N LEU A 48 12.25 6.21 4.92
CA LEU A 48 13.47 5.44 4.89
C LEU A 48 14.05 5.48 3.50
N ARG A 49 15.34 5.21 3.40
CA ARG A 49 15.99 5.21 2.10
C ARG A 49 15.59 3.98 1.29
N PRO A 50 15.69 4.08 -0.03
CA PRO A 50 15.38 2.93 -0.88
C PRO A 50 16.24 1.73 -0.51
N LYS A 51 15.65 0.55 -0.64
CA LYS A 51 16.23 -0.74 -0.30
C LYS A 51 16.24 -1.04 1.17
N ALA A 52 15.78 -0.12 2.01
CA ALA A 52 15.65 -0.42 3.42
C ALA A 52 14.45 -1.34 3.63
N PHE A 53 14.55 -2.17 4.66
CA PHE A 53 13.44 -3.05 5.02
C PHE A 53 12.81 -2.54 6.31
N CYS A 54 11.52 -2.79 6.44
CA CYS A 54 10.81 -2.39 7.63
C CYS A 54 9.64 -3.33 7.87
N GLU A 55 9.14 -3.31 9.10
CA GLU A 55 7.95 -4.05 9.46
C GLU A 55 6.79 -3.09 9.53
N LEU A 56 5.69 -3.49 8.96
CA LEU A 56 4.50 -2.65 8.94
C LEU A 56 3.40 -3.27 9.78
N THR A 57 2.76 -2.44 10.57
CA THR A 57 1.52 -2.80 11.23
C THR A 57 0.47 -1.84 10.72
N ILE A 58 -0.49 -2.35 9.98
CA ILE A 58 -1.50 -1.55 9.33
C ILE A 58 -2.81 -1.75 10.06
N GLU A 59 -3.43 -0.65 10.48
CA GLU A 59 -4.69 -0.75 11.21
C GLU A 59 -5.85 -0.61 10.26
N VAL A 60 -6.67 -1.65 10.21
CA VAL A 60 -7.88 -1.61 9.41
C VAL A 60 -8.92 -0.88 10.23
N PRO A 61 -9.50 0.20 9.70
CA PRO A 61 -10.45 1.00 10.49
C PRO A 61 -11.69 0.24 10.91
N PHE A 62 -12.03 -0.83 10.22
CA PHE A 62 -13.22 -1.58 10.53
C PHE A 62 -12.86 -2.88 11.21
N GLY A 63 -13.52 -3.20 12.29
CA GLY A 63 -13.33 -4.48 12.97
C GLY A 63 -12.09 -4.56 13.83
N GLY A 64 -11.35 -3.49 13.95
CA GLY A 64 -10.19 -3.47 14.84
C GLY A 64 -9.09 -4.42 14.45
N ARG A 65 -9.01 -4.77 13.19
CA ARG A 65 -8.03 -5.72 12.74
C ARG A 65 -6.70 -5.06 12.42
N ARG A 66 -5.62 -5.78 12.64
CA ARG A 66 -4.29 -5.31 12.29
C ARG A 66 -3.64 -6.26 11.32
N LEU A 67 -3.00 -5.70 10.31
CA LEU A 67 -2.29 -6.47 9.32
C LEU A 67 -0.81 -6.26 9.53
N ARG A 68 -0.03 -7.30 9.28
CA ARG A 68 1.41 -7.21 9.47
C ARG A 68 2.11 -7.65 8.20
N ALA A 69 3.16 -6.93 7.86
CA ALA A 69 3.91 -7.24 6.66
C ALA A 69 5.35 -6.79 6.82
N THR A 70 6.24 -7.48 6.11
CA THR A 70 7.60 -7.00 5.93
C THR A 70 7.64 -6.36 4.57
N ALA A 71 8.24 -5.19 4.49
CA ALA A 71 8.26 -4.44 3.24
C ALA A 71 9.64 -3.91 2.94
N GLU A 72 9.86 -3.69 1.66
CA GLU A 72 11.10 -3.08 1.18
C GLU A 72 10.77 -1.75 0.56
N VAL A 73 11.52 -0.72 0.91
CA VAL A 73 11.32 0.60 0.34
C VAL A 73 11.87 0.61 -1.08
N ILE A 74 11.03 0.98 -2.03
CA ILE A 74 11.41 1.04 -3.43
C ILE A 74 11.86 2.45 -3.80
N TRP A 75 11.17 3.46 -3.26
CA TRP A 75 11.55 4.83 -3.49
C TRP A 75 11.05 5.66 -2.32
N SER A 76 11.68 6.80 -2.11
CA SER A 76 11.24 7.69 -1.05
C SER A 76 11.23 9.10 -1.59
N ARG A 77 10.47 9.96 -0.92
CA ARG A 77 10.28 11.33 -1.37
C ARG A 77 10.19 12.24 -0.16
N ALA A 78 11.05 13.23 -0.15
CA ALA A 78 11.04 14.24 0.89
C ALA A 78 11.36 15.57 0.22
N ASP A 79 11.04 16.65 0.92
CA ASP A 79 11.43 17.98 0.49
C ASP A 79 10.85 18.39 -0.86
N ARG A 80 9.68 17.87 -1.20
CA ARG A 80 8.97 18.28 -2.39
C ARG A 80 7.73 19.06 -1.98
N PRO A 81 7.72 20.37 -2.18
CA PRO A 81 6.64 21.19 -1.64
C PRO A 81 5.25 20.82 -2.13
N SER A 82 5.13 20.33 -3.34
CA SER A 82 3.82 20.04 -3.87
C SER A 82 3.44 18.58 -3.78
N LEU A 83 4.28 17.75 -3.16
CA LEU A 83 4.01 16.31 -3.09
C LEU A 83 4.16 15.83 -1.66
N PRO A 84 3.38 14.83 -1.27
CA PRO A 84 3.50 14.33 0.10
C PRO A 84 4.83 13.67 0.35
N THR A 85 5.35 13.88 1.55
CA THR A 85 6.56 13.21 2.00
C THR A 85 6.21 11.80 2.39
N GLY A 86 6.98 10.85 1.90
CA GLY A 86 6.71 9.47 2.22
C GLY A 86 7.54 8.52 1.38
N MET A 87 7.12 7.28 1.37
CA MET A 87 7.88 6.25 0.68
C MET A 87 6.94 5.22 0.06
N GLY A 88 7.36 4.72 -1.10
CA GLY A 88 6.66 3.63 -1.74
C GLY A 88 7.34 2.33 -1.35
N VAL A 89 6.56 1.35 -0.91
CA VAL A 89 7.10 0.08 -0.47
C VAL A 89 6.40 -1.05 -1.19
N ARG A 90 7.11 -2.17 -1.30
CA ARG A 90 6.50 -3.40 -1.80
C ARG A 90 6.52 -4.43 -0.68
N PHE A 91 5.54 -5.29 -0.68
CA PHE A 91 5.47 -6.33 0.32
C PHE A 91 6.50 -7.41 -0.02
N VAL A 92 7.33 -7.73 0.96
CA VAL A 92 8.26 -8.83 0.84
C VAL A 92 7.68 -10.07 1.48
N LYS A 93 6.99 -9.88 2.59
CA LYS A 93 6.38 -10.98 3.29
C LYS A 93 5.07 -10.52 3.90
N ILE A 94 4.00 -11.17 3.52
CA ILE A 94 2.68 -10.84 4.04
C ILE A 94 1.85 -12.12 3.93
N SER A 95 1.04 -12.39 4.94
CA SER A 95 0.21 -13.58 4.90
C SER A 95 -0.85 -13.46 3.80
N GLY A 96 -1.32 -14.59 3.31
CA GLY A 96 -2.37 -14.57 2.31
C GLY A 96 -3.63 -13.93 2.82
N ALA A 97 -3.97 -14.15 4.08
CA ALA A 97 -5.17 -13.55 4.66
C ALA A 97 -5.06 -12.03 4.72
N ASP A 98 -3.89 -11.52 5.10
CA ASP A 98 -3.71 -10.09 5.18
C ASP A 98 -3.68 -9.45 3.81
N ARG A 99 -3.02 -10.11 2.85
CA ARG A 99 -3.02 -9.61 1.49
C ARG A 99 -4.45 -9.55 0.93
N LYS A 100 -5.23 -10.57 1.23
CA LYS A 100 -6.61 -10.58 0.76
C LYS A 100 -7.42 -9.43 1.36
N THR A 101 -7.17 -9.13 2.62
CA THR A 101 -7.87 -8.01 3.25
C THR A 101 -7.60 -6.71 2.49
N ILE A 102 -6.35 -6.50 2.11
CA ILE A 102 -6.02 -5.28 1.36
C ILE A 102 -6.65 -5.33 -0.02
N SER A 103 -6.55 -6.46 -0.71
CA SER A 103 -7.14 -6.57 -2.05
C SER A 103 -8.64 -6.33 -2.02
N ASP A 104 -9.32 -6.90 -1.04
CA ASP A 104 -10.77 -6.72 -0.94
C ASP A 104 -11.12 -5.26 -0.70
N ALA A 105 -10.34 -4.59 0.14
CA ALA A 105 -10.59 -3.18 0.41
C ALA A 105 -10.35 -2.32 -0.83
N VAL A 106 -9.33 -2.63 -1.59
CA VAL A 106 -9.06 -1.91 -2.83
C VAL A 106 -10.21 -2.08 -3.80
N ILE A 107 -10.66 -3.32 -3.98
CA ILE A 107 -11.77 -3.60 -4.88
C ILE A 107 -13.03 -2.86 -4.44
N HIS A 108 -13.31 -2.91 -3.16
CA HIS A 108 -14.50 -2.25 -2.64
C HIS A 108 -14.43 -0.73 -2.85
N HIS A 109 -13.26 -0.16 -2.60
CA HIS A 109 -13.07 1.26 -2.78
C HIS A 109 -13.25 1.67 -4.24
N LEU A 110 -12.73 0.87 -5.16
CA LEU A 110 -12.87 1.18 -6.57
C LEU A 110 -14.32 1.13 -7.03
N LYS A 111 -15.09 0.21 -6.51
CA LYS A 111 -16.51 0.14 -6.82
C LYS A 111 -17.24 1.37 -6.35
N LEU A 112 -16.90 1.85 -5.18
CA LEU A 112 -17.54 3.04 -4.63
C LEU A 112 -17.19 4.28 -5.44
N ARG A 113 -16.06 4.26 -6.12
CA ARG A 113 -15.64 5.39 -6.93
C ARG A 113 -16.11 5.30 -8.36
N ASP A 114 -16.95 4.33 -8.64
CA ASP A 114 -17.58 4.26 -9.95
C ASP A 114 -16.59 4.01 -11.07
N VAL A 115 -15.62 3.15 -10.81
CA VAL A 115 -14.67 2.76 -11.82
C VAL A 115 -15.37 1.95 -12.88
N LYS A 116 -14.95 2.10 -14.14
CA LYS A 116 -15.58 1.36 -15.22
C LYS A 116 -15.56 -0.13 -14.94
N PRO A 117 -16.69 -0.78 -15.13
CA PRO A 117 -16.80 -2.19 -14.77
C PRO A 117 -15.75 -3.07 -15.44
N GLU A 118 -15.42 -2.84 -16.67
CA GLU A 118 -14.46 -3.71 -17.31
C GLU A 118 -13.07 -3.56 -16.70
N ASP A 119 -12.68 -2.36 -16.32
CA ASP A 119 -11.39 -2.17 -15.69
C ASP A 119 -11.35 -2.84 -14.34
N ALA A 120 -12.39 -2.64 -13.56
CA ALA A 120 -12.45 -3.23 -12.22
C ALA A 120 -12.55 -4.74 -12.31
N THR A 121 -13.32 -5.23 -13.26
CA THR A 121 -13.52 -6.65 -13.39
C THR A 121 -12.24 -7.38 -13.76
N ILE A 122 -11.45 -6.79 -14.63
CA ILE A 122 -10.20 -7.40 -15.01
C ILE A 122 -9.30 -7.59 -13.79
N GLU A 123 -9.19 -6.58 -12.97
CA GLU A 123 -8.34 -6.70 -11.80
C GLU A 123 -8.90 -7.69 -10.79
N ILE A 124 -10.20 -7.70 -10.65
CA ILE A 124 -10.82 -8.63 -9.71
C ILE A 124 -10.56 -10.06 -10.14
N VAL A 125 -10.66 -10.32 -11.43
CA VAL A 125 -10.43 -11.66 -11.92
C VAL A 125 -8.99 -12.07 -11.67
N VAL A 126 -8.05 -11.17 -11.91
CA VAL A 126 -6.65 -11.47 -11.67
C VAL A 126 -6.42 -11.78 -10.21
N ASP A 127 -6.97 -10.96 -9.34
CA ASP A 127 -6.79 -11.18 -7.91
C ASP A 127 -7.40 -12.49 -7.48
N ALA A 128 -8.56 -12.79 -7.98
CA ALA A 128 -9.21 -14.03 -7.63
C ALA A 128 -8.41 -15.21 -8.12
N GLY A 129 -7.81 -15.08 -9.29
CA GLY A 129 -7.02 -16.16 -9.83
C GLY A 129 -5.80 -16.46 -9.01
N GLN A 130 -5.40 -15.56 -8.17
CA GLN A 130 -4.22 -15.76 -7.35
C GLN A 130 -4.50 -16.46 -6.04
N LYS A 131 -5.72 -16.75 -5.78
CA LYS A 131 -6.04 -17.40 -4.51
C LYS A 131 -5.77 -18.89 -4.48
#